data_42d57c9ea3c7e4f3bd4f96adeb8fa4cc
#
_entry.id   42d57c9ea3c7e4f3bd4f96adeb8fa4cc
#
_cell.length_a   1.000
_cell.length_b   1.000
_cell.length_c   1.000
_cell.angle_alpha   90.00
_cell.angle_beta   90.00
_cell.angle_gamma   90.00
#
_symmetry.space_group_name_H-M   'P 1'
#
loop_
_entity.id
_entity.type
_entity.pdbx_description
1 polymer ?
#
loop_
_entity_poly.entity_id
_entity_poly.type
_entity_poly.pdbx_seq_one_letter_code
_entity_poly.pdbx_strand_id
1 'polypeptide(L)'
;MSRLQALRDALRPLGIYKLEKGTLVYAELAAYAAGLDLLEDGLDELEREAFLPTAQGEGISRREEIYGKPKTLLPLRERREMLLYRGAINNRNNTREDLERALVACGLRAQVKENLDGASIYINCFDFLE
;
A
#
# COMPACT_ATOMS: atom_id res chain seq x y z
N MET A 1 13.86 -2.35 -23.34
CA MET A 1 13.43 -2.78 -24.71
C MET A 1 11.92 -2.63 -24.73
N SER A 2 11.31 -2.01 -25.74
CA SER A 2 9.86 -1.91 -25.79
C SER A 2 9.23 -3.27 -26.08
N ARG A 3 8.02 -3.53 -25.53
CA ARG A 3 7.29 -4.80 -25.77
C ARG A 3 7.03 -5.04 -27.25
N LEU A 4 6.69 -3.99 -27.99
CA LEU A 4 6.54 -4.06 -29.44
C LEU A 4 7.83 -4.58 -30.12
N GLN A 5 8.99 -4.10 -29.69
CA GLN A 5 10.26 -4.59 -30.22
C GLN A 5 10.50 -6.06 -29.88
N ALA A 6 10.20 -6.46 -28.65
CA ALA A 6 10.33 -7.86 -28.24
C ALA A 6 9.39 -8.79 -29.04
N LEU A 7 8.14 -8.39 -29.26
CA LEU A 7 7.18 -9.14 -30.10
C LEU A 7 7.65 -9.25 -31.56
N ARG A 8 8.17 -8.17 -32.12
CA ARG A 8 8.74 -8.18 -33.49
C ARG A 8 9.95 -9.10 -33.59
N ASP A 9 10.84 -9.05 -32.61
CA ASP A 9 12.05 -9.88 -32.61
C ASP A 9 11.73 -11.36 -32.43
N ALA A 10 10.68 -11.70 -31.70
CA ALA A 10 10.19 -13.08 -31.58
C ALA A 10 9.62 -13.64 -32.90
N LEU A 11 9.01 -12.79 -33.74
CA LEU A 11 8.43 -13.23 -35.03
C LEU A 11 9.41 -13.14 -36.20
N ARG A 12 10.48 -12.35 -36.08
CA ARG A 12 11.49 -12.15 -37.13
C ARG A 12 12.11 -13.45 -37.69
N PRO A 13 12.47 -14.43 -36.85
CA PRO A 13 13.09 -15.67 -37.32
C PRO A 13 12.19 -16.52 -38.24
N LEU A 14 10.84 -16.31 -38.16
CA LEU A 14 9.90 -17.08 -38.98
C LEU A 14 9.94 -16.66 -40.46
N GLY A 15 10.36 -15.42 -40.78
CA GLY A 15 10.55 -14.93 -42.14
C GLY A 15 9.29 -14.74 -42.99
N ILE A 16 8.11 -15.02 -42.43
CA ILE A 16 6.83 -15.02 -43.17
C ILE A 16 6.01 -13.71 -42.96
N TYR A 17 6.38 -12.91 -41.97
CA TYR A 17 5.65 -11.71 -41.60
C TYR A 17 6.38 -10.43 -42.05
N LYS A 18 5.61 -9.47 -42.59
CA LYS A 18 6.09 -8.10 -42.82
C LYS A 18 5.93 -7.31 -41.52
N LEU A 19 7.06 -7.03 -40.85
CA LEU A 19 7.11 -6.42 -39.51
C LEU A 19 7.38 -4.91 -39.55
N GLU A 20 7.31 -4.28 -40.74
CA GLU A 20 7.56 -2.86 -40.92
C GLU A 20 6.34 -2.02 -40.51
N LYS A 21 6.61 -0.79 -40.07
CA LYS A 21 5.59 0.18 -39.73
C LYS A 21 4.65 0.42 -40.94
N GLY A 22 3.35 0.40 -40.67
CA GLY A 22 2.33 0.55 -41.75
C GLY A 22 1.75 -0.76 -42.28
N THR A 23 2.24 -1.92 -41.82
CA THR A 23 1.62 -3.23 -42.12
C THR A 23 0.56 -3.58 -41.09
N LEU A 24 -0.39 -4.45 -41.47
CA LEU A 24 -1.45 -4.94 -40.55
C LEU A 24 -0.83 -5.71 -39.38
N VAL A 25 0.20 -6.54 -39.62
CA VAL A 25 0.91 -7.30 -38.57
C VAL A 25 1.57 -6.33 -37.57
N TYR A 26 2.21 -5.27 -38.05
CA TYR A 26 2.77 -4.26 -37.16
C TYR A 26 1.70 -3.59 -36.30
N ALA A 27 0.54 -3.23 -36.88
CA ALA A 27 -0.56 -2.63 -36.12
C ALA A 27 -1.13 -3.57 -35.07
N GLU A 28 -1.26 -4.86 -35.40
CA GLU A 28 -1.69 -5.89 -34.45
C GLU A 28 -0.70 -6.06 -33.29
N LEU A 29 0.60 -6.17 -33.58
CA LEU A 29 1.63 -6.25 -32.56
C LEU A 29 1.69 -4.99 -31.69
N ALA A 30 1.45 -3.82 -32.25
CA ALA A 30 1.37 -2.58 -31.50
C ALA A 30 0.17 -2.56 -30.54
N ALA A 31 -0.98 -3.09 -30.96
CA ALA A 31 -2.16 -3.22 -30.12
C ALA A 31 -1.93 -4.22 -28.96
N TYR A 32 -1.30 -5.37 -29.24
CA TYR A 32 -0.92 -6.31 -28.20
C TYR A 32 0.09 -5.72 -27.21
N ALA A 33 1.10 -5.02 -27.71
CA ALA A 33 2.08 -4.35 -26.85
C ALA A 33 1.42 -3.34 -25.91
N ALA A 34 0.50 -2.51 -26.42
CA ALA A 34 -0.24 -1.56 -25.61
C ALA A 34 -1.12 -2.24 -24.55
N GLY A 35 -1.79 -3.34 -24.91
CA GLY A 35 -2.56 -4.13 -23.93
C GLY A 35 -1.70 -4.76 -22.85
N LEU A 36 -0.51 -5.26 -23.21
CA LEU A 36 0.45 -5.81 -22.24
C LEU A 36 1.05 -4.74 -21.33
N ASP A 37 1.30 -3.53 -21.85
CA ASP A 37 1.77 -2.41 -21.03
C ASP A 37 0.72 -2.01 -19.97
N LEU A 38 -0.56 -1.94 -20.34
CA LEU A 38 -1.66 -1.70 -19.40
C LEU A 38 -1.77 -2.78 -18.31
N LEU A 39 -1.56 -4.05 -18.67
CA LEU A 39 -1.54 -5.15 -17.69
C LEU A 39 -0.36 -5.04 -16.73
N GLU A 40 0.82 -4.66 -17.22
CA GLU A 40 1.99 -4.46 -16.35
C GLU A 40 1.78 -3.31 -15.36
N ASP A 41 1.31 -2.17 -15.86
CA ASP A 41 0.98 -1.02 -15.00
C ASP A 41 -0.03 -1.41 -13.91
N GLY A 42 -1.04 -2.20 -14.27
CA GLY A 42 -2.02 -2.72 -13.31
C GLY A 42 -1.43 -3.69 -12.28
N LEU A 43 -0.48 -4.54 -12.69
CA LEU A 43 0.23 -5.45 -11.78
C LEU A 43 1.17 -4.69 -10.85
N ASP A 44 1.88 -3.69 -11.35
CA ASP A 44 2.76 -2.84 -10.55
C ASP A 44 1.95 -2.05 -9.50
N GLU A 45 0.77 -1.55 -9.88
CA GLU A 45 -0.14 -0.90 -8.95
C GLU A 45 -0.63 -1.89 -7.88
N LEU A 46 -1.04 -3.09 -8.28
CA LEU A 46 -1.49 -4.14 -7.38
C LEU A 46 -0.36 -4.52 -6.39
N GLU A 47 0.86 -4.73 -6.87
CA GLU A 47 2.02 -5.03 -6.02
C GLU A 47 2.28 -3.90 -5.03
N ARG A 48 2.27 -2.65 -5.49
CA ARG A 48 2.44 -1.48 -4.62
C ARG A 48 1.40 -1.41 -3.52
N GLU A 49 0.12 -1.65 -3.85
CA GLU A 49 -1.00 -1.59 -2.91
C GLU A 49 -1.12 -2.85 -2.03
N ALA A 50 -0.49 -3.97 -2.43
CA ALA A 50 -0.50 -5.22 -1.67
C ALA A 50 0.25 -5.14 -0.34
N PHE A 51 1.22 -4.25 -0.21
CA PHE A 51 2.03 -4.14 1.00
C PHE A 51 1.84 -2.79 1.69
N LEU A 52 1.64 -2.83 3.02
CA LEU A 52 1.40 -1.62 3.82
C LEU A 52 2.50 -0.55 3.68
N PRO A 53 3.81 -0.88 3.61
CA PRO A 53 4.87 0.13 3.46
C PRO A 53 4.80 0.87 2.11
N THR A 54 4.34 0.23 1.06
CA THR A 54 4.30 0.77 -0.31
C THR A 54 2.93 1.29 -0.73
N ALA A 55 1.85 0.79 -0.10
CA ALA A 55 0.47 1.19 -0.40
C ALA A 55 0.26 2.70 -0.21
N GLN A 56 -0.47 3.31 -1.14
CA GLN A 56 -0.70 4.77 -1.17
C GLN A 56 -2.18 5.15 -1.16
N GLY A 57 -3.06 4.25 -1.57
CA GLY A 57 -4.48 4.55 -1.74
C GLY A 57 -5.41 3.45 -1.27
N GLU A 58 -5.87 2.65 -2.21
CA GLU A 58 -6.87 1.59 -1.98
C GLU A 58 -6.39 0.55 -0.96
N GLY A 59 -5.12 0.14 -1.05
CA GLY A 59 -4.55 -0.86 -0.15
C GLY A 59 -4.54 -0.42 1.32
N ILE A 60 -4.39 0.88 1.59
CA ILE A 60 -4.50 1.41 2.96
C ILE A 60 -5.96 1.49 3.37
N SER A 61 -6.83 2.05 2.51
CA SER A 61 -8.25 2.24 2.82
C SER A 61 -8.95 0.91 3.13
N ARG A 62 -8.70 -0.14 2.35
CA ARG A 62 -9.23 -1.48 2.62
C ARG A 62 -8.77 -2.09 3.94
N ARG A 63 -7.52 -1.81 4.35
CA ARG A 63 -7.03 -2.26 5.66
C ARG A 63 -7.67 -1.49 6.81
N GLU A 64 -7.90 -0.18 6.62
CA GLU A 64 -8.61 0.62 7.60
C GLU A 64 -10.06 0.19 7.77
N GLU A 65 -10.74 -0.22 6.69
CA GLU A 65 -12.13 -0.73 6.71
C GLU A 65 -12.30 -1.95 7.63
N ILE A 66 -11.26 -2.76 7.81
CA ILE A 66 -11.28 -3.88 8.77
C ILE A 66 -11.52 -3.38 10.20
N TYR A 67 -11.08 -2.18 10.50
CA TYR A 67 -11.12 -1.57 11.83
C TYR A 67 -12.16 -0.45 11.97
N GLY A 68 -12.79 -0.03 10.87
CA GLY A 68 -13.78 1.04 10.87
C GLY A 68 -13.80 1.82 9.55
N LYS A 69 -14.04 3.12 9.61
CA LYS A 69 -14.03 3.96 8.41
C LYS A 69 -12.62 4.37 8.02
N PRO A 70 -12.29 4.38 6.72
CA PRO A 70 -11.01 4.90 6.24
C PRO A 70 -10.79 6.36 6.64
N LYS A 71 -9.61 6.65 7.16
CA LYS A 71 -9.22 8.00 7.61
C LYS A 71 -8.55 8.78 6.47
N THR A 72 -9.28 9.05 5.41
CA THR A 72 -8.76 9.65 4.17
C THR A 72 -8.24 11.08 4.33
N LEU A 73 -8.65 11.78 5.38
CA LEU A 73 -8.21 13.15 5.68
C LEU A 73 -6.83 13.19 6.34
N LEU A 74 -6.36 12.07 6.92
CA LEU A 74 -5.06 12.00 7.56
C LEU A 74 -3.92 11.83 6.53
N PRO A 75 -2.73 12.37 6.86
CA PRO A 75 -1.52 12.10 6.09
C PRO A 75 -1.22 10.61 5.99
N LEU A 76 -0.73 10.18 4.84
CA LEU A 76 -0.44 8.77 4.55
C LEU A 76 0.48 8.11 5.58
N ARG A 77 1.47 8.87 6.10
CA ARG A 77 2.39 8.40 7.13
C ARG A 77 1.66 8.01 8.42
N GLU A 78 0.73 8.84 8.87
CA GLU A 78 -0.03 8.61 10.10
C GLU A 78 -0.99 7.43 9.94
N ARG A 79 -1.67 7.31 8.80
CA ARG A 79 -2.52 6.16 8.46
C ARG A 79 -1.73 4.84 8.50
N ARG A 80 -0.52 4.82 7.95
CA ARG A 80 0.36 3.64 8.00
C ARG A 80 0.80 3.31 9.42
N GLU A 81 1.19 4.32 10.19
CA GLU A 81 1.61 4.15 11.58
C GLU A 81 0.49 3.54 12.43
N MET A 82 -0.73 4.06 12.31
CA MET A 82 -1.91 3.53 13.01
C MET A 82 -2.17 2.06 12.65
N LEU A 83 -2.09 1.69 11.37
CA LEU A 83 -2.29 0.32 10.91
C LEU A 83 -1.19 -0.62 11.41
N LEU A 84 0.08 -0.17 11.41
CA LEU A 84 1.20 -0.94 11.93
C LEU A 84 1.05 -1.22 13.42
N TYR A 85 0.69 -0.20 14.20
CA TYR A 85 0.48 -0.38 15.65
C TYR A 85 -0.72 -1.26 15.94
N ARG A 86 -1.81 -1.15 15.19
CA ARG A 86 -2.96 -2.04 15.32
C ARG A 86 -2.60 -3.50 15.04
N GLY A 87 -1.86 -3.75 13.98
CA GLY A 87 -1.41 -5.10 13.63
C GLY A 87 -0.44 -5.69 14.65
N ALA A 88 0.24 -4.86 15.42
CA ALA A 88 1.18 -5.29 16.46
C ALA A 88 0.51 -5.58 17.82
N ILE A 89 -0.76 -5.20 18.03
CA ILE A 89 -1.47 -5.45 19.30
C ILE A 89 -1.72 -6.94 19.48
N ASN A 90 -1.25 -7.49 20.59
CA ASN A 90 -1.47 -8.88 20.98
C ASN A 90 -1.55 -9.00 22.50
N ASN A 91 -1.84 -10.20 23.02
CA ASN A 91 -2.03 -10.46 24.43
C ASN A 91 -0.74 -10.40 25.29
N ARG A 92 0.41 -10.13 24.68
CA ARG A 92 1.71 -9.98 25.36
C ARG A 92 2.15 -8.53 25.48
N ASN A 93 1.35 -7.59 24.98
CA ASN A 93 1.60 -6.16 25.04
C ASN A 93 1.20 -5.61 26.42
N ASN A 94 2.11 -5.69 27.38
CA ASN A 94 1.85 -5.34 28.80
C ASN A 94 2.76 -4.21 29.31
N THR A 95 3.47 -3.51 28.42
CA THR A 95 4.34 -2.39 28.82
C THR A 95 3.64 -1.05 28.64
N ARG A 96 4.17 -0.02 29.28
CA ARG A 96 3.70 1.38 29.10
C ARG A 96 3.79 1.81 27.62
N GLU A 97 4.89 1.47 26.99
CA GLU A 97 5.15 1.77 25.58
C GLU A 97 4.15 1.05 24.65
N ASP A 98 3.75 -0.17 25.00
CA ASP A 98 2.72 -0.90 24.26
C ASP A 98 1.35 -0.23 24.39
N LEU A 99 1.00 0.30 25.56
CA LEU A 99 -0.22 1.06 25.77
C LEU A 99 -0.19 2.37 24.96
N GLU A 100 0.93 3.10 24.95
CA GLU A 100 1.07 4.31 24.15
C GLU A 100 0.91 4.01 22.64
N ARG A 101 1.49 2.93 22.12
CA ARG A 101 1.29 2.47 20.74
C ARG A 101 -0.15 2.09 20.45
N ALA A 102 -0.82 1.42 21.39
CA ALA A 102 -2.23 1.08 21.25
C ALA A 102 -3.12 2.32 21.19
N LEU A 103 -2.80 3.37 21.94
CA LEU A 103 -3.47 4.66 21.87
C LEU A 103 -3.28 5.33 20.52
N VAL A 104 -2.06 5.34 19.98
CA VAL A 104 -1.80 5.86 18.62
C VAL A 104 -2.57 5.05 17.57
N ALA A 105 -2.67 3.74 17.71
CA ALA A 105 -3.47 2.89 16.82
C ALA A 105 -4.97 3.27 16.83
N CYS A 106 -5.45 3.84 17.95
CA CYS A 106 -6.83 4.35 18.06
C CYS A 106 -6.98 5.81 17.63
N GLY A 107 -5.89 6.47 17.23
CA GLY A 107 -5.91 7.87 16.81
C GLY A 107 -5.65 8.85 17.95
N LEU A 108 -5.08 8.40 19.07
CA LEU A 108 -4.77 9.24 20.22
C LEU A 108 -3.25 9.31 20.41
N ARG A 109 -2.68 10.51 20.35
CA ARG A 109 -1.30 10.74 20.77
C ARG A 109 -1.31 11.11 22.25
N ALA A 110 -0.79 10.23 23.08
CA ALA A 110 -0.81 10.40 24.53
C ALA A 110 0.49 9.89 25.17
N GLN A 111 0.81 10.44 26.32
CA GLN A 111 1.86 9.96 27.20
C GLN A 111 1.24 9.27 28.42
N VAL A 112 1.72 8.07 28.70
CA VAL A 112 1.28 7.30 29.86
C VAL A 112 2.26 7.51 31.01
N LYS A 113 1.74 7.86 32.19
CA LYS A 113 2.52 7.97 33.45
C LYS A 113 1.94 7.02 34.47
N GLU A 114 2.82 6.22 35.05
CA GLU A 114 2.47 5.31 36.13
C GLU A 114 2.61 6.02 37.49
N ASN A 115 1.63 5.85 38.36
CA ASN A 115 1.69 6.27 39.76
C ASN A 115 1.74 5.03 40.64
N LEU A 116 2.93 4.68 41.06
CA LEU A 116 3.18 3.48 41.87
C LEU A 116 2.54 3.58 43.26
N ASP A 117 2.50 4.76 43.85
CA ASP A 117 1.95 4.99 45.20
C ASP A 117 0.43 4.83 45.24
N GLY A 118 -0.26 5.13 44.14
CA GLY A 118 -1.72 5.07 44.03
C GLY A 118 -2.25 3.91 43.19
N ALA A 119 -1.39 3.03 42.70
CA ALA A 119 -1.74 1.95 41.75
C ALA A 119 -2.64 2.45 40.61
N SER A 120 -2.29 3.61 40.04
CA SER A 120 -3.07 4.31 39.01
C SER A 120 -2.21 4.69 37.81
N ILE A 121 -2.86 4.88 36.67
CA ILE A 121 -2.24 5.30 35.41
C ILE A 121 -2.85 6.63 34.99
N TYR A 122 -2.00 7.60 34.66
CA TYR A 122 -2.43 8.87 34.09
C TYR A 122 -2.13 8.86 32.59
N ILE A 123 -3.13 9.18 31.77
CA ILE A 123 -3.02 9.29 30.32
C ILE A 123 -3.18 10.76 29.93
N ASN A 124 -2.08 11.39 29.54
CA ASN A 124 -2.08 12.77 29.03
C ASN A 124 -2.23 12.73 27.50
N CYS A 125 -3.44 13.00 27.02
CA CYS A 125 -3.69 13.19 25.58
C CYS A 125 -3.28 14.61 25.17
N PHE A 126 -2.49 14.71 24.10
CA PHE A 126 -2.05 16.00 23.56
C PHE A 126 -2.40 16.18 22.09
N ASP A 127 -2.89 15.14 21.41
CA ASP A 127 -3.34 15.23 20.03
C ASP A 127 -4.36 14.13 19.69
N PHE A 128 -5.27 14.46 18.78
CA PHE A 128 -6.26 13.54 18.23
C PHE A 128 -6.06 13.45 16.72
N LEU A 129 -5.85 12.24 16.23
CA LEU A 129 -5.74 11.97 14.81
C LEU A 129 -7.14 11.67 14.25
N GLU A 130 -7.85 12.74 13.81
CA GLU A 130 -9.19 12.63 13.21
C GLU A 130 -9.15 12.39 11.70
#